data_5d1708872f0a39c27d37496689b5df27
#
_entry.id   5d1708872f0a39c27d37496689b5df27
#
_cell.length_a   1.000
_cell.length_b   1.000
_cell.length_c   1.000
_cell.angle_alpha   90.00
_cell.angle_beta   90.00
_cell.angle_gamma   90.00
#
_symmetry.space_group_name_H-M   'P 1'
#
loop_
_entity.id
_entity.type
_entity.pdbx_description
1 polymer ?
#
loop_
_entity_poly.entity_id
_entity_poly.type
_entity_poly.pdbx_seq_one_letter_code
_entity_poly.pdbx_strand_id
1 'polypeptide(L)'
;MEHVIPVSCDRDCLGGCPLLAYVQDGRITRIANNPAGGHHLRGCRKGFGAHRFLDHPTRLRTPLLRTGERGSGQFRPIPWDEALDRAAVGLSGIMERHGPQAILRLGGSGSCRAALHNTYRLPARFLALLGGCTETHGSYSSAATSFAAPFVLGTNQAGSDPATLQHSQLILLWGANVADCRFGAELEHRLVEAAQRGCPIIVLDPRRTATVRRLGARWLPVRPGTDPALMLAILHVLAAEGLTDQAFVARYTTGYDALLQHVNGDDGSPPKTPEWAANICGLSAADIVELARLYGRSKPVALLPGLAIQRTVGGEEAVRLAIALQAVTGNLGVLGGSTGAFSPSRLPTPRVGALPVPRAARGASVPVYRWADAVLLGRSGGFPSDIHAIYNVGGNELGQGPDVAKSIRAFQAVQFSLCHDLFLTPTARHCDLVLPTTHFLERNDITFPAGNYLFFSNQAVPPPPGCRHDYDIFCALADRLGFGAAFSEGRDEEAWLRDFVAHSDVSDYAEFRRTGIFLGPDQARVGLSAFLADPDRHPLRTPSGRVELASALYHERTGY
;
A
#
# COMPACT_ATOMS: atom_id res chain seq x y z
N MET A 1 31.23 -21.27 -11.10
CA MET A 1 30.34 -21.93 -10.10
C MET A 1 29.06 -21.13 -9.94
N GLU A 2 27.93 -21.79 -9.82
CA GLU A 2 26.66 -21.14 -9.52
C GLU A 2 26.54 -20.91 -8.00
N HIS A 3 26.25 -19.68 -7.59
CA HIS A 3 25.97 -19.33 -6.21
C HIS A 3 24.46 -19.07 -6.06
N VAL A 4 23.88 -19.50 -4.95
CA VAL A 4 22.46 -19.30 -4.63
C VAL A 4 22.34 -18.35 -3.45
N ILE A 5 21.72 -17.20 -3.67
CA ILE A 5 21.67 -16.09 -2.71
C ILE A 5 20.22 -15.79 -2.35
N PRO A 6 19.83 -15.85 -1.07
CA PRO A 6 18.52 -15.42 -0.61
C PRO A 6 18.33 -13.92 -0.81
N VAL A 7 17.23 -13.55 -1.47
CA VAL A 7 16.84 -12.15 -1.74
C VAL A 7 15.36 -11.95 -1.47
N SER A 8 14.94 -10.73 -1.31
CA SER A 8 13.53 -10.38 -1.12
C SER A 8 13.14 -9.18 -1.96
N CYS A 9 11.98 -9.28 -2.60
CA CYS A 9 11.43 -8.21 -3.42
C CYS A 9 10.80 -7.13 -2.52
N ASP A 10 11.32 -5.91 -2.54
CA ASP A 10 10.93 -4.79 -1.68
C ASP A 10 9.83 -3.87 -2.25
N ARG A 11 9.18 -4.29 -3.34
CA ARG A 11 8.14 -3.51 -4.02
C ARG A 11 6.89 -3.31 -3.18
N ASP A 12 6.10 -2.30 -3.53
CA ASP A 12 4.91 -1.82 -2.81
C ASP A 12 3.67 -2.73 -2.84
N CYS A 13 3.76 -3.93 -3.42
CA CYS A 13 2.63 -4.87 -3.49
C CYS A 13 2.31 -5.58 -2.16
N LEU A 14 2.88 -5.15 -1.03
CA LEU A 14 2.79 -5.76 0.30
C LEU A 14 3.41 -7.17 0.40
N GLY A 15 3.99 -7.70 -0.69
CA GLY A 15 4.45 -9.08 -0.78
C GLY A 15 5.74 -9.36 -0.06
N GLY A 16 6.77 -8.54 -0.29
CA GLY A 16 8.10 -8.81 0.23
C GLY A 16 8.48 -10.28 0.02
N CYS A 17 8.31 -10.82 -1.20
CA CYS A 17 8.39 -12.27 -1.41
C CYS A 17 9.79 -12.81 -1.18
N PRO A 18 9.96 -13.95 -0.45
CA PRO A 18 11.26 -14.61 -0.28
C PRO A 18 11.64 -15.34 -1.57
N LEU A 19 12.79 -14.99 -2.10
CA LEU A 19 13.29 -15.48 -3.38
C LEU A 19 14.73 -15.99 -3.24
N LEU A 20 15.17 -16.78 -4.20
CA LEU A 20 16.56 -17.18 -4.41
C LEU A 20 17.05 -16.65 -5.74
N ALA A 21 18.12 -15.86 -5.74
CA ALA A 21 18.84 -15.47 -6.93
C ALA A 21 19.96 -16.49 -7.22
N TYR A 22 19.98 -17.02 -8.44
CA TYR A 22 21.03 -17.90 -8.93
C TYR A 22 22.00 -17.06 -9.72
N VAL A 23 23.25 -17.01 -9.25
CA VAL A 23 24.30 -16.16 -9.78
C VAL A 23 25.42 -17.00 -10.38
N GLN A 24 25.75 -16.76 -11.63
CA GLN A 24 26.88 -17.36 -12.33
C GLN A 24 27.68 -16.25 -13.01
N ASP A 25 28.99 -16.28 -12.84
CA ASP A 25 29.92 -15.31 -13.44
C ASP A 25 29.51 -13.83 -13.21
N GLY A 26 29.05 -13.54 -11.97
CA GLY A 26 28.62 -12.19 -11.56
C GLY A 26 27.27 -11.74 -12.11
N ARG A 27 26.51 -12.64 -12.75
CA ARG A 27 25.18 -12.33 -13.32
C ARG A 27 24.11 -13.23 -12.75
N ILE A 28 22.91 -12.68 -12.56
CA ILE A 28 21.75 -13.46 -12.14
C ILE A 28 21.16 -14.15 -13.37
N THR A 29 21.24 -15.48 -13.39
CA THR A 29 20.72 -16.34 -14.46
C THR A 29 19.23 -16.59 -14.32
N ARG A 30 18.75 -16.73 -13.09
CA ARG A 30 17.32 -16.91 -12.76
C ARG A 30 17.01 -16.51 -11.33
N ILE A 31 15.74 -16.28 -11.08
CA ILE A 31 15.18 -16.09 -9.72
C ILE A 31 14.09 -17.15 -9.50
N ALA A 32 14.10 -17.79 -8.33
CA ALA A 32 13.14 -18.81 -7.94
C ALA A 32 12.56 -18.52 -6.54
N ASN A 33 11.56 -19.31 -6.13
CA ASN A 33 11.06 -19.25 -4.75
C ASN A 33 12.13 -19.74 -3.76
N ASN A 34 12.18 -19.11 -2.60
CA ASN A 34 12.94 -19.65 -1.47
C ASN A 34 12.13 -20.78 -0.82
N PRO A 35 12.65 -22.04 -0.79
CA PRO A 35 11.94 -23.18 -0.18
C PRO A 35 11.62 -23.00 1.29
N ALA A 36 12.43 -22.22 2.02
CA ALA A 36 12.19 -21.92 3.43
C ALA A 36 10.86 -21.18 3.67
N GLY A 37 10.27 -20.54 2.64
CA GLY A 37 8.94 -19.95 2.69
C GLY A 37 7.78 -20.95 2.64
N GLY A 38 8.05 -22.25 2.52
CA GLY A 38 7.03 -23.29 2.45
C GLY A 38 6.13 -23.18 1.20
N HIS A 39 4.85 -23.59 1.37
CA HIS A 39 3.89 -23.61 0.27
C HIS A 39 3.25 -22.25 -0.02
N HIS A 40 3.18 -21.36 0.95
CA HIS A 40 2.37 -20.13 0.89
C HIS A 40 3.17 -18.91 0.45
N LEU A 41 4.40 -18.75 0.94
CA LEU A 41 5.22 -17.57 0.70
C LEU A 41 5.96 -17.70 -0.64
N ARG A 42 5.32 -17.23 -1.71
CA ARG A 42 5.85 -17.41 -3.05
C ARG A 42 5.94 -16.11 -3.84
N GLY A 43 6.94 -16.03 -4.68
CA GLY A 43 7.12 -14.96 -5.64
C GLY A 43 6.06 -14.94 -6.73
N CYS A 44 6.09 -13.88 -7.51
CA CYS A 44 5.25 -13.72 -8.69
C CYS A 44 6.11 -13.45 -9.94
N ARG A 45 5.48 -13.38 -11.11
CA ARG A 45 6.16 -13.09 -12.38
C ARG A 45 7.03 -11.83 -12.34
N LYS A 46 6.61 -10.79 -11.59
CA LYS A 46 7.38 -9.55 -11.43
C LYS A 46 8.66 -9.79 -10.62
N GLY A 47 8.58 -10.57 -9.53
CA GLY A 47 9.76 -10.95 -8.72
C GLY A 47 10.71 -11.84 -9.50
N PHE A 48 10.20 -12.88 -10.18
CA PHE A 48 11.04 -13.78 -11.00
C PHE A 48 11.71 -13.08 -12.18
N GLY A 49 11.08 -12.07 -12.75
CA GLY A 49 11.64 -11.27 -13.83
C GLY A 49 12.46 -10.06 -13.40
N ALA A 50 12.63 -9.83 -12.10
CA ALA A 50 13.24 -8.61 -11.57
C ALA A 50 14.70 -8.39 -12.02
N HIS A 51 15.47 -9.47 -12.20
CA HIS A 51 16.86 -9.39 -12.67
C HIS A 51 17.00 -8.76 -14.06
N ARG A 52 15.94 -8.78 -14.90
CA ARG A 52 15.96 -8.17 -16.23
C ARG A 52 16.09 -6.65 -16.21
N PHE A 53 15.79 -6.01 -15.07
CA PHE A 53 16.00 -4.57 -14.90
C PHE A 53 17.49 -4.20 -14.76
N LEU A 54 18.32 -5.12 -14.29
CA LEU A 54 19.73 -4.85 -13.99
C LEU A 54 20.52 -4.53 -15.27
N ASP A 55 20.31 -5.31 -16.32
CA ASP A 55 21.00 -5.18 -17.60
C ASP A 55 20.16 -4.46 -18.67
N HIS A 56 19.04 -3.82 -18.28
CA HIS A 56 18.19 -3.15 -19.24
C HIS A 56 18.95 -1.98 -19.90
N PRO A 57 18.93 -1.84 -21.25
CA PRO A 57 19.75 -0.87 -21.97
C PRO A 57 19.44 0.59 -21.62
N THR A 58 18.23 0.88 -21.16
CA THR A 58 17.81 2.24 -20.76
C THR A 58 18.00 2.52 -19.27
N ARG A 59 18.62 1.60 -18.52
CA ARG A 59 18.91 1.81 -17.11
C ARG A 59 19.92 2.93 -16.92
N LEU A 60 19.62 3.84 -16.01
CA LEU A 60 20.53 4.94 -15.66
C LEU A 60 21.78 4.38 -14.96
N ARG A 61 22.95 4.89 -15.34
CA ARG A 61 24.26 4.48 -14.79
C ARG A 61 25.13 5.64 -14.37
N THR A 62 24.73 6.87 -14.70
CA THR A 62 25.44 8.11 -14.35
C THR A 62 24.41 9.18 -13.98
N PRO A 63 24.75 10.12 -13.08
CA PRO A 63 23.91 11.28 -12.84
C PRO A 63 23.68 12.07 -14.13
N LEU A 64 22.46 12.57 -14.30
CA LEU A 64 22.05 13.30 -15.50
C LEU A 64 21.62 14.72 -15.14
N LEU A 65 22.21 15.70 -15.79
CA LEU A 65 21.83 17.11 -15.72
C LEU A 65 21.04 17.50 -16.97
N ARG A 66 19.87 18.07 -16.77
CA ARG A 66 19.03 18.57 -17.85
C ARG A 66 19.71 19.70 -18.62
N THR A 67 19.63 19.65 -19.94
CA THR A 67 20.19 20.68 -20.86
C THR A 67 19.15 21.36 -21.74
N GLY A 68 17.98 20.70 -21.93
CA GLY A 68 16.86 21.26 -22.70
C GLY A 68 15.69 21.66 -21.79
N GLU A 69 14.53 21.89 -22.38
CA GLU A 69 13.28 22.11 -21.64
C GLU A 69 12.89 20.88 -20.80
N ARG A 70 12.20 21.10 -19.68
CA ARG A 70 11.68 20.01 -18.85
C ARG A 70 10.70 19.16 -19.65
N GLY A 71 10.92 17.85 -19.65
CA GLY A 71 10.15 16.90 -20.44
C GLY A 71 10.73 16.56 -21.81
N SER A 72 11.66 17.37 -22.36
CA SER A 72 12.30 17.10 -23.66
C SER A 72 13.14 15.80 -23.68
N GLY A 73 13.60 15.34 -22.51
CA GLY A 73 14.52 14.22 -22.41
C GLY A 73 15.97 14.54 -22.77
N GLN A 74 16.30 15.83 -22.93
CA GLN A 74 17.66 16.27 -23.22
C GLN A 74 18.45 16.42 -21.92
N PHE A 75 19.43 15.53 -21.75
CA PHE A 75 20.30 15.47 -20.60
C PHE A 75 21.74 15.27 -21.02
N ARG A 76 22.67 15.74 -20.19
CA ARG A 76 24.08 15.36 -20.26
C ARG A 76 24.49 14.57 -19.00
N PRO A 77 25.34 13.56 -19.12
CA PRO A 77 25.93 12.92 -17.97
C PRO A 77 26.89 13.88 -17.25
N ILE A 78 26.93 13.77 -15.92
CA ILE A 78 27.84 14.55 -15.07
C ILE A 78 28.48 13.63 -14.00
N PRO A 79 29.64 14.00 -13.46
CA PRO A 79 30.24 13.31 -12.33
C PRO A 79 29.38 13.41 -11.08
N TRP A 80 29.53 12.44 -10.17
CA TRP A 80 28.78 12.43 -8.90
C TRP A 80 29.03 13.67 -8.04
N ASP A 81 30.29 14.17 -7.97
CA ASP A 81 30.59 15.35 -7.16
C ASP A 81 29.87 16.58 -7.70
N GLU A 82 29.88 16.82 -9.03
CA GLU A 82 29.09 17.88 -9.63
C GLU A 82 27.60 17.71 -9.35
N ALA A 83 27.09 16.48 -9.43
CA ALA A 83 25.67 16.21 -9.19
C ALA A 83 25.24 16.52 -7.75
N LEU A 84 26.04 16.05 -6.78
CA LEU A 84 25.77 16.27 -5.36
C LEU A 84 25.94 17.74 -4.96
N ASP A 85 26.94 18.44 -5.50
CA ASP A 85 27.12 19.88 -5.26
C ASP A 85 25.94 20.69 -5.81
N ARG A 86 25.46 20.37 -7.03
CA ARG A 86 24.26 21.00 -7.61
C ARG A 86 23.00 20.71 -6.80
N ALA A 87 22.85 19.48 -6.32
CA ALA A 87 21.72 19.10 -5.46
C ALA A 87 21.75 19.89 -4.14
N ALA A 88 22.91 19.95 -3.48
CA ALA A 88 23.09 20.69 -2.24
C ALA A 88 22.82 22.19 -2.42
N VAL A 89 23.41 22.83 -3.45
CA VAL A 89 23.18 24.25 -3.76
C VAL A 89 21.73 24.52 -4.13
N GLY A 90 21.10 23.63 -4.92
CA GLY A 90 19.70 23.77 -5.30
C GLY A 90 18.77 23.72 -4.09
N LEU A 91 18.98 22.77 -3.16
CA LEU A 91 18.16 22.63 -1.96
C LEU A 91 18.41 23.75 -0.95
N SER A 92 19.68 24.08 -0.63
CA SER A 92 20.01 25.16 0.30
C SER A 92 19.52 26.51 -0.19
N GLY A 93 19.71 26.80 -1.49
CA GLY A 93 19.25 28.07 -2.07
C GLY A 93 17.73 28.25 -2.06
N ILE A 94 16.93 27.16 -2.17
CA ILE A 94 15.47 27.21 -1.98
C ILE A 94 15.14 27.47 -0.51
N MET A 95 15.81 26.79 0.41
CA MET A 95 15.58 26.95 1.84
C MET A 95 15.91 28.34 2.34
N GLU A 96 17.02 28.91 1.90
CA GLU A 96 17.46 30.26 2.29
C GLU A 96 16.49 31.33 1.81
N ARG A 97 15.97 31.21 0.59
CA ARG A 97 15.06 32.21 0.00
C ARG A 97 13.60 32.05 0.42
N HIS A 98 13.15 30.81 0.59
CA HIS A 98 11.71 30.51 0.71
C HIS A 98 11.36 29.69 1.94
N GLY A 99 12.35 29.22 2.69
CA GLY A 99 12.17 28.32 3.84
C GLY A 99 11.97 26.86 3.45
N PRO A 100 12.05 25.95 4.43
CA PRO A 100 12.04 24.49 4.19
C PRO A 100 10.70 23.99 3.60
N GLN A 101 9.59 24.65 3.92
CA GLN A 101 8.27 24.26 3.39
C GLN A 101 8.11 24.52 1.88
N ALA A 102 9.04 25.21 1.25
CA ALA A 102 9.07 25.44 -0.19
C ALA A 102 9.57 24.20 -0.98
N ILE A 103 10.06 23.17 -0.31
CA ILE A 103 10.45 21.90 -0.90
C ILE A 103 9.29 20.92 -0.74
N LEU A 104 8.74 20.43 -1.85
CA LEU A 104 7.72 19.37 -1.86
C LEU A 104 8.40 18.00 -2.01
N ARG A 105 8.15 17.10 -1.04
CA ARG A 105 8.56 15.70 -1.13
C ARG A 105 7.53 14.88 -1.89
N LEU A 106 7.95 14.25 -2.98
CA LEU A 106 7.15 13.32 -3.78
C LEU A 106 7.80 11.93 -3.83
N GLY A 107 7.07 10.96 -4.35
CA GLY A 107 7.54 9.60 -4.55
C GLY A 107 7.17 8.67 -3.39
N GLY A 108 8.08 7.72 -3.09
CA GLY A 108 7.95 6.78 -1.97
C GLY A 108 7.37 5.41 -2.31
N SER A 109 6.89 5.17 -3.55
CA SER A 109 6.29 3.89 -3.92
C SER A 109 7.28 2.85 -4.49
N GLY A 110 8.56 3.15 -4.55
CA GLY A 110 9.62 2.26 -5.04
C GLY A 110 9.90 1.10 -4.08
N SER A 111 10.91 1.25 -3.23
CA SER A 111 11.33 0.28 -2.21
C SER A 111 10.68 0.56 -0.85
N CYS A 112 9.37 0.78 -0.80
CA CYS A 112 8.67 1.20 0.42
C CYS A 112 8.53 0.09 1.49
N ARG A 113 8.99 -1.13 1.20
CA ARG A 113 8.98 -2.27 2.14
C ARG A 113 10.37 -2.60 2.70
N ALA A 114 11.37 -1.85 2.34
CA ALA A 114 12.72 -1.95 2.87
C ALA A 114 12.86 -1.23 4.23
N ALA A 115 13.74 -1.71 5.10
CA ALA A 115 13.99 -1.11 6.39
C ALA A 115 14.95 0.08 6.29
N LEU A 116 16.02 -0.05 5.51
CA LEU A 116 17.04 0.98 5.31
C LEU A 116 16.81 1.75 3.99
N HIS A 117 16.87 1.06 2.84
CA HIS A 117 16.74 1.70 1.53
C HIS A 117 15.28 1.99 1.17
N ASN A 118 14.57 2.54 2.11
CA ASN A 118 13.15 2.84 2.01
C ASN A 118 12.94 4.20 1.35
N THR A 119 12.37 4.20 0.16
CA THR A 119 12.14 5.41 -0.65
C THR A 119 11.18 6.42 -0.01
N TYR A 120 10.48 6.03 1.06
CA TYR A 120 9.66 6.93 1.86
C TYR A 120 10.42 7.46 3.10
N ARG A 121 11.16 6.58 3.82
CA ARG A 121 11.83 6.95 5.09
C ARG A 121 13.12 7.72 4.89
N LEU A 122 13.93 7.35 3.90
CA LEU A 122 15.20 8.04 3.62
C LEU A 122 14.99 9.52 3.33
N PRO A 123 14.16 9.92 2.33
CA PRO A 123 13.94 11.34 2.09
C PRO A 123 13.20 12.03 3.24
N ALA A 124 12.34 11.33 3.98
CA ALA A 124 11.68 11.89 5.15
C ALA A 124 12.70 12.24 6.26
N ARG A 125 13.64 11.33 6.57
CA ARG A 125 14.72 11.58 7.53
C ARG A 125 15.62 12.72 7.07
N PHE A 126 16.04 12.69 5.81
CA PHE A 126 16.92 13.70 5.24
C PHE A 126 16.29 15.10 5.32
N LEU A 127 15.06 15.25 4.82
CA LEU A 127 14.38 16.53 4.81
C LEU A 127 13.98 17.00 6.22
N ALA A 128 13.67 16.08 7.14
CA ALA A 128 13.43 16.44 8.53
C ALA A 128 14.69 17.05 9.20
N LEU A 129 15.86 16.47 8.96
CA LEU A 129 17.14 16.99 9.46
C LEU A 129 17.59 18.26 8.74
N LEU A 130 17.21 18.42 7.49
CA LEU A 130 17.45 19.64 6.71
C LEU A 130 16.62 20.83 7.21
N GLY A 131 15.59 20.62 8.03
CA GLY A 131 14.72 21.67 8.59
C GLY A 131 13.24 21.52 8.24
N GLY A 132 12.87 20.46 7.52
CA GLY A 132 11.49 20.13 7.14
C GLY A 132 11.22 20.28 5.65
N CYS A 133 9.97 20.03 5.27
CA CYS A 133 9.48 20.16 3.89
C CYS A 133 7.95 20.20 3.88
N THR A 134 7.35 20.43 2.72
CA THR A 134 5.94 20.11 2.49
C THR A 134 5.83 18.64 2.09
N GLU A 135 5.01 17.90 2.83
CA GLU A 135 4.77 16.48 2.56
C GLU A 135 3.45 16.26 1.81
N THR A 136 3.28 15.07 1.24
CA THR A 136 1.96 14.63 0.78
C THR A 136 1.31 13.73 1.82
N HIS A 137 -0.02 13.84 1.97
CA HIS A 137 -0.82 12.92 2.76
C HIS A 137 -1.90 12.24 1.91
N GLY A 138 -2.43 11.12 2.42
CA GLY A 138 -3.32 10.25 1.65
C GLY A 138 -2.55 9.24 0.81
N SER A 139 -3.24 8.59 -0.08
CA SER A 139 -2.68 7.53 -0.92
C SER A 139 -3.52 7.33 -2.18
N TYR A 140 -2.89 7.19 -3.34
CA TYR A 140 -3.58 6.73 -4.56
C TYR A 140 -4.13 5.30 -4.41
N SER A 141 -3.63 4.53 -3.45
CA SER A 141 -4.01 3.13 -3.29
C SER A 141 -5.28 2.94 -2.46
N SER A 142 -5.34 3.50 -1.26
CA SER A 142 -6.32 3.13 -0.23
C SER A 142 -6.85 4.33 0.58
N ALA A 143 -6.96 5.50 -0.04
CA ALA A 143 -7.40 6.72 0.65
C ALA A 143 -8.81 6.57 1.24
N ALA A 144 -9.77 6.04 0.47
CA ALA A 144 -11.14 5.86 0.94
C ALA A 144 -11.21 4.90 2.14
N THR A 145 -10.47 3.77 2.12
CA THR A 145 -10.39 2.89 3.30
C THR A 145 -9.76 3.59 4.50
N SER A 146 -8.66 4.32 4.27
CA SER A 146 -7.97 5.03 5.36
C SER A 146 -8.81 6.14 5.98
N PHE A 147 -9.71 6.71 5.20
CA PHE A 147 -10.67 7.73 5.64
C PHE A 147 -11.90 7.12 6.30
N ALA A 148 -12.58 6.16 5.64
CA ALA A 148 -13.89 5.67 6.05
C ALA A 148 -13.84 4.61 7.18
N ALA A 149 -12.87 3.70 7.16
CA ALA A 149 -12.80 2.64 8.16
C ALA A 149 -12.70 3.13 9.62
N PRO A 150 -11.99 4.25 9.94
CA PRO A 150 -11.99 4.80 11.29
C PRO A 150 -13.36 5.24 11.82
N PHE A 151 -14.28 5.67 10.96
CA PHE A 151 -15.64 6.06 11.38
C PHE A 151 -16.51 4.84 11.71
N VAL A 152 -16.15 3.66 11.20
CA VAL A 152 -16.89 2.42 11.43
C VAL A 152 -16.24 1.56 12.50
N LEU A 153 -14.90 1.42 12.45
CA LEU A 153 -14.13 0.52 13.31
C LEU A 153 -13.18 1.24 14.30
N GLY A 154 -13.14 2.57 14.29
CA GLY A 154 -12.20 3.36 15.09
C GLY A 154 -10.73 3.21 14.65
N THR A 155 -10.48 2.50 13.57
CA THR A 155 -9.12 2.24 13.05
C THR A 155 -9.13 1.88 11.57
N ASN A 156 -8.05 2.20 10.87
CA ASN A 156 -7.77 1.66 9.53
C ASN A 156 -6.78 0.48 9.55
N GLN A 157 -6.44 -0.03 10.74
CA GLN A 157 -5.48 -1.13 10.93
C GLN A 157 -6.16 -2.50 11.15
N ALA A 158 -7.48 -2.57 11.01
CA ALA A 158 -8.23 -3.82 11.08
C ALA A 158 -8.09 -4.57 9.74
N GLY A 159 -7.27 -5.60 9.71
CA GLY A 159 -7.06 -6.47 8.55
C GLY A 159 -7.52 -7.90 8.81
N SER A 160 -7.36 -8.75 7.80
CA SER A 160 -7.63 -10.18 7.89
C SER A 160 -6.38 -10.96 7.52
N ASP A 161 -6.02 -11.94 8.34
CA ASP A 161 -4.90 -12.83 8.05
C ASP A 161 -5.32 -13.83 6.95
N PRO A 162 -4.59 -13.94 5.84
CA PRO A 162 -4.89 -14.94 4.82
C PRO A 162 -4.94 -16.37 5.33
N ALA A 163 -4.22 -16.70 6.40
CA ALA A 163 -4.25 -18.01 7.02
C ALA A 163 -5.64 -18.40 7.58
N THR A 164 -6.51 -17.44 7.89
CA THR A 164 -7.88 -17.72 8.35
C THR A 164 -8.75 -18.34 7.26
N LEU A 165 -8.44 -18.12 5.97
CA LEU A 165 -9.24 -18.55 4.82
C LEU A 165 -9.39 -20.06 4.72
N GLN A 166 -8.52 -20.84 5.36
CA GLN A 166 -8.69 -22.29 5.48
C GLN A 166 -9.97 -22.70 6.23
N HIS A 167 -10.57 -21.81 6.99
CA HIS A 167 -11.80 -22.03 7.76
C HIS A 167 -13.04 -21.43 7.08
N SER A 168 -12.89 -20.70 5.98
CA SER A 168 -14.02 -20.07 5.29
C SER A 168 -14.92 -21.11 4.62
N GLN A 169 -16.25 -20.90 4.71
CA GLN A 169 -17.27 -21.66 4.00
C GLN A 169 -17.69 -20.99 2.68
N LEU A 170 -17.38 -19.70 2.54
CA LEU A 170 -17.56 -18.91 1.33
C LEU A 170 -16.53 -17.79 1.33
N ILE A 171 -15.99 -17.49 0.15
CA ILE A 171 -15.08 -16.36 -0.03
C ILE A 171 -15.62 -15.45 -1.15
N LEU A 172 -15.80 -14.17 -0.84
CA LEU A 172 -16.13 -13.13 -1.82
C LEU A 172 -14.89 -12.27 -2.08
N LEU A 173 -14.41 -12.26 -3.31
CA LEU A 173 -13.39 -11.33 -3.80
C LEU A 173 -14.10 -10.18 -4.51
N TRP A 174 -14.17 -9.03 -3.88
CA TRP A 174 -14.91 -7.88 -4.41
C TRP A 174 -13.95 -6.84 -4.98
N GLY A 175 -13.85 -6.77 -6.31
CA GLY A 175 -12.88 -5.90 -6.99
C GLY A 175 -11.41 -6.25 -6.68
N ALA A 176 -11.13 -7.51 -6.35
CA ALA A 176 -9.83 -8.00 -5.91
C ALA A 176 -9.22 -8.98 -6.91
N ASN A 177 -8.40 -8.49 -7.83
CA ASN A 177 -7.68 -9.32 -8.81
C ASN A 177 -6.31 -9.77 -8.24
N VAL A 178 -6.33 -10.74 -7.34
CA VAL A 178 -5.14 -11.18 -6.58
C VAL A 178 -4.05 -11.86 -7.44
N ALA A 179 -4.39 -12.42 -8.58
CA ALA A 179 -3.42 -13.01 -9.49
C ALA A 179 -2.50 -11.97 -10.15
N ASP A 180 -2.97 -10.72 -10.32
CA ASP A 180 -2.20 -9.62 -10.89
C ASP A 180 -1.73 -8.64 -9.80
N CYS A 181 -2.58 -8.37 -8.78
CA CYS A 181 -2.29 -7.53 -7.62
C CYS A 181 -2.22 -8.39 -6.37
N ARG A 182 -1.05 -8.87 -6.04
CA ARG A 182 -0.82 -9.94 -5.05
C ARG A 182 -1.34 -9.65 -3.64
N PHE A 183 -1.35 -8.43 -3.15
CA PHE A 183 -1.71 -8.04 -1.78
C PHE A 183 -1.02 -8.88 -0.69
N GLY A 184 0.26 -9.17 -0.87
CA GLY A 184 1.04 -10.02 0.02
C GLY A 184 1.61 -11.25 -0.68
N ALA A 185 2.52 -11.96 -0.03
CA ALA A 185 3.16 -13.16 -0.56
C ALA A 185 2.25 -14.40 -0.50
N GLU A 186 1.25 -14.38 0.38
CA GLU A 186 0.51 -15.56 0.83
C GLU A 186 -0.91 -15.65 0.25
N LEU A 187 -1.61 -14.52 0.12
CA LEU A 187 -3.06 -14.50 -0.15
C LEU A 187 -3.50 -15.35 -1.34
N GLU A 188 -2.80 -15.24 -2.49
CA GLU A 188 -3.17 -16.02 -3.68
C GLU A 188 -3.11 -17.53 -3.44
N HIS A 189 -2.09 -18.00 -2.72
CA HIS A 189 -1.91 -19.42 -2.44
C HIS A 189 -2.93 -19.95 -1.45
N ARG A 190 -3.28 -19.18 -0.42
CA ARG A 190 -4.37 -19.51 0.51
C ARG A 190 -5.73 -19.58 -0.19
N LEU A 191 -5.98 -18.74 -1.17
CA LEU A 191 -7.19 -18.80 -2.01
C LEU A 191 -7.20 -20.05 -2.90
N VAL A 192 -6.06 -20.42 -3.49
CA VAL A 192 -5.95 -21.65 -4.28
C VAL A 192 -6.23 -22.89 -3.41
N GLU A 193 -5.69 -22.95 -2.21
CA GLU A 193 -5.96 -24.03 -1.25
C GLU A 193 -7.42 -24.07 -0.83
N ALA A 194 -8.05 -22.91 -0.57
CA ALA A 194 -9.47 -22.86 -0.28
C ALA A 194 -10.31 -23.39 -1.45
N ALA A 195 -9.99 -23.02 -2.68
CA ALA A 195 -10.66 -23.55 -3.88
C ALA A 195 -10.46 -25.07 -4.04
N GLN A 196 -9.24 -25.57 -3.82
CA GLN A 196 -8.94 -27.02 -3.88
C GLN A 196 -9.68 -27.83 -2.80
N ARG A 197 -9.95 -27.22 -1.65
CA ARG A 197 -10.77 -27.83 -0.57
C ARG A 197 -12.26 -27.82 -0.91
N GLY A 198 -12.67 -27.20 -2.04
CA GLY A 198 -14.06 -27.08 -2.43
C GLY A 198 -14.81 -25.89 -1.81
N CYS A 199 -14.11 -24.94 -1.18
CA CYS A 199 -14.73 -23.71 -0.69
C CYS A 199 -15.22 -22.87 -1.89
N PRO A 200 -16.52 -22.53 -1.97
CA PRO A 200 -17.01 -21.66 -3.03
C PRO A 200 -16.33 -20.29 -3.00
N ILE A 201 -15.88 -19.83 -4.17
CA ILE A 201 -15.29 -18.52 -4.33
C ILE A 201 -16.09 -17.75 -5.38
N ILE A 202 -16.55 -16.55 -5.03
CA ILE A 202 -17.25 -15.63 -5.92
C ILE A 202 -16.37 -14.42 -6.14
N VAL A 203 -16.18 -14.03 -7.40
CA VAL A 203 -15.44 -12.83 -7.80
C VAL A 203 -16.39 -11.82 -8.41
N LEU A 204 -16.57 -10.69 -7.74
CA LEU A 204 -17.30 -9.53 -8.25
C LEU A 204 -16.29 -8.57 -8.89
N ASP A 205 -16.28 -8.51 -10.21
CA ASP A 205 -15.32 -7.70 -10.99
C ASP A 205 -15.92 -7.42 -12.37
N PRO A 206 -15.79 -6.22 -12.95
CA PRO A 206 -16.30 -5.93 -14.29
C PRO A 206 -15.69 -6.82 -15.38
N ARG A 207 -14.54 -7.42 -15.11
CA ARG A 207 -13.82 -8.28 -16.05
C ARG A 207 -13.66 -9.69 -15.50
N ARG A 208 -13.70 -10.68 -16.38
CA ARG A 208 -13.30 -12.06 -16.05
C ARG A 208 -11.77 -12.13 -15.95
N THR A 209 -11.24 -11.77 -14.79
CA THR A 209 -9.81 -11.62 -14.52
C THR A 209 -9.04 -12.94 -14.49
N ALA A 210 -7.70 -12.84 -14.39
CA ALA A 210 -6.84 -14.01 -14.17
C ALA A 210 -7.19 -14.73 -12.86
N THR A 211 -7.62 -14.00 -11.84
CA THR A 211 -8.07 -14.56 -10.54
C THR A 211 -9.25 -15.51 -10.72
N VAL A 212 -10.28 -15.11 -11.49
CA VAL A 212 -11.46 -15.96 -11.78
C VAL A 212 -11.03 -17.29 -12.38
N ARG A 213 -10.16 -17.24 -13.40
CA ARG A 213 -9.68 -18.44 -14.11
C ARG A 213 -8.83 -19.33 -13.22
N ARG A 214 -7.92 -18.72 -12.44
CA ARG A 214 -6.99 -19.47 -11.58
C ARG A 214 -7.68 -20.21 -10.44
N LEU A 215 -8.72 -19.60 -9.88
CA LEU A 215 -9.46 -20.17 -8.75
C LEU A 215 -10.67 -21.01 -9.17
N GLY A 216 -11.02 -21.07 -10.45
CA GLY A 216 -12.27 -21.68 -10.90
C GLY A 216 -13.50 -21.01 -10.29
N ALA A 217 -13.40 -19.72 -9.97
CA ALA A 217 -14.41 -18.99 -9.23
C ALA A 217 -15.65 -18.65 -10.07
N ARG A 218 -16.82 -18.58 -9.41
CA ARG A 218 -18.01 -17.96 -10.02
C ARG A 218 -17.75 -16.47 -10.21
N TRP A 219 -18.00 -15.96 -11.41
CA TRP A 219 -17.81 -14.56 -11.75
C TRP A 219 -19.14 -13.84 -11.90
N LEU A 220 -19.24 -12.69 -11.23
CA LEU A 220 -20.38 -11.77 -11.33
C LEU A 220 -19.87 -10.42 -11.88
N PRO A 221 -20.32 -10.02 -13.10
CA PRO A 221 -19.85 -8.80 -13.76
C PRO A 221 -20.58 -7.55 -13.22
N VAL A 222 -20.02 -6.93 -12.20
CA VAL A 222 -20.57 -5.69 -11.60
C VAL A 222 -20.09 -4.48 -12.39
N ARG A 223 -21.01 -3.55 -12.71
CA ARG A 223 -20.65 -2.27 -13.33
C ARG A 223 -19.75 -1.45 -12.40
N PRO A 224 -18.64 -0.88 -12.88
CA PRO A 224 -17.73 -0.09 -12.05
C PRO A 224 -18.42 1.08 -11.35
N GLY A 225 -18.10 1.29 -10.06
CA GLY A 225 -18.63 2.39 -9.25
C GLY A 225 -20.05 2.19 -8.72
N THR A 226 -20.63 1.01 -8.90
CA THR A 226 -22.00 0.69 -8.44
C THR A 226 -22.02 -0.30 -7.29
N ASP A 227 -20.86 -0.60 -6.73
CA ASP A 227 -20.70 -1.54 -5.62
C ASP A 227 -21.59 -1.22 -4.41
N PRO A 228 -21.76 0.06 -3.98
CA PRO A 228 -22.64 0.39 -2.87
C PRO A 228 -24.10 0.00 -3.12
N ALA A 229 -24.59 0.16 -4.35
CA ALA A 229 -25.98 -0.21 -4.68
C ALA A 229 -26.21 -1.72 -4.53
N LEU A 230 -25.27 -2.53 -5.01
CA LEU A 230 -25.31 -3.98 -4.84
C LEU A 230 -25.23 -4.40 -3.36
N MET A 231 -24.34 -3.77 -2.58
CA MET A 231 -24.19 -4.05 -1.14
C MET A 231 -25.46 -3.70 -0.36
N LEU A 232 -26.11 -2.58 -0.67
CA LEU A 232 -27.37 -2.17 -0.06
C LEU A 232 -28.51 -3.16 -0.39
N ALA A 233 -28.58 -3.64 -1.63
CA ALA A 233 -29.59 -4.63 -2.02
C ALA A 233 -29.34 -5.99 -1.34
N ILE A 234 -28.10 -6.40 -1.15
CA ILE A 234 -27.76 -7.57 -0.34
C ILE A 234 -28.26 -7.39 1.10
N LEU A 235 -28.00 -6.22 1.71
CA LEU A 235 -28.50 -5.88 3.05
C LEU A 235 -30.01 -5.94 3.12
N HIS A 236 -30.72 -5.44 2.10
CA HIS A 236 -32.19 -5.51 2.03
C HIS A 236 -32.68 -6.95 2.07
N VAL A 237 -32.14 -7.85 1.26
CA VAL A 237 -32.51 -9.26 1.25
C VAL A 237 -32.18 -9.94 2.57
N LEU A 238 -30.98 -9.67 3.13
CA LEU A 238 -30.56 -10.25 4.42
C LEU A 238 -31.53 -9.86 5.54
N ALA A 239 -31.96 -8.61 5.59
CA ALA A 239 -32.90 -8.12 6.59
C ALA A 239 -34.31 -8.70 6.37
N ALA A 240 -34.82 -8.65 5.14
CA ALA A 240 -36.16 -9.12 4.78
C ALA A 240 -36.35 -10.64 5.02
N GLU A 241 -35.30 -11.43 4.83
CA GLU A 241 -35.34 -12.90 5.01
C GLU A 241 -34.83 -13.37 6.37
N GLY A 242 -34.52 -12.46 7.32
CA GLY A 242 -34.03 -12.81 8.66
C GLY A 242 -32.65 -13.49 8.65
N LEU A 243 -31.82 -13.19 7.67
CA LEU A 243 -30.48 -13.76 7.51
C LEU A 243 -29.37 -12.96 8.21
N THR A 244 -29.75 -11.97 9.00
CA THR A 244 -28.84 -11.18 9.84
C THR A 244 -28.62 -11.85 11.20
N ASP A 245 -27.44 -11.64 11.80
CA ASP A 245 -27.12 -12.13 13.14
C ASP A 245 -27.51 -11.09 14.19
N GLN A 246 -28.77 -11.17 14.65
CA GLN A 246 -29.34 -10.19 15.58
C GLN A 246 -28.59 -10.14 16.93
N ALA A 247 -28.04 -11.27 17.39
CA ALA A 247 -27.25 -11.32 18.62
C ALA A 247 -25.92 -10.55 18.45
N PHE A 248 -25.25 -10.74 17.31
CA PHE A 248 -24.04 -10.00 16.98
C PHE A 248 -24.33 -8.50 16.83
N VAL A 249 -25.39 -8.16 16.10
CA VAL A 249 -25.81 -6.76 15.87
C VAL A 249 -26.05 -6.05 17.20
N ALA A 250 -26.86 -6.65 18.08
CA ALA A 250 -27.21 -6.04 19.37
C ALA A 250 -25.97 -5.85 20.29
N ARG A 251 -25.03 -6.79 20.28
CA ARG A 251 -23.87 -6.76 21.19
C ARG A 251 -22.73 -5.88 20.68
N TYR A 252 -22.44 -5.88 19.38
CA TYR A 252 -21.19 -5.34 18.83
C TYR A 252 -21.36 -4.13 17.93
N THR A 253 -22.61 -3.75 17.59
CA THR A 253 -22.84 -2.65 16.66
C THR A 253 -23.73 -1.55 17.24
N THR A 254 -23.76 -0.42 16.58
CA THR A 254 -24.74 0.65 16.78
C THR A 254 -25.17 1.23 15.44
N GLY A 255 -26.35 1.85 15.38
CA GLY A 255 -26.88 2.47 14.17
C GLY A 255 -27.48 1.49 13.15
N TYR A 256 -27.80 0.25 13.56
CA TYR A 256 -28.43 -0.74 12.66
C TYR A 256 -29.82 -0.30 12.19
N ASP A 257 -30.65 0.23 13.10
CA ASP A 257 -31.99 0.68 12.73
C ASP A 257 -31.97 1.82 11.71
N ALA A 258 -31.03 2.78 11.87
CA ALA A 258 -30.84 3.85 10.90
C ALA A 258 -30.38 3.32 9.52
N LEU A 259 -29.51 2.33 9.52
CA LEU A 259 -29.11 1.65 8.27
C LEU A 259 -30.30 0.96 7.61
N LEU A 260 -31.15 0.26 8.40
CA LEU A 260 -32.35 -0.40 7.87
C LEU A 260 -33.39 0.58 7.34
N GLN A 261 -33.61 1.72 8.02
CA GLN A 261 -34.47 2.79 7.51
C GLN A 261 -34.04 3.23 6.11
N HIS A 262 -32.74 3.43 5.91
CA HIS A 262 -32.22 3.77 4.58
C HIS A 262 -32.38 2.63 3.56
N VAL A 263 -32.09 1.40 3.96
CA VAL A 263 -32.20 0.20 3.10
C VAL A 263 -33.66 -0.03 2.67
N ASN A 264 -34.61 0.18 3.55
CA ASN A 264 -36.04 0.00 3.31
C ASN A 264 -36.71 1.20 2.61
N GLY A 265 -36.04 2.36 2.60
CA GLY A 265 -36.59 3.61 2.07
C GLY A 265 -37.48 4.37 3.04
N ASP A 266 -37.45 4.01 4.34
CA ASP A 266 -38.24 4.68 5.39
C ASP A 266 -37.77 6.11 5.68
N ASP A 267 -36.58 6.46 5.18
CA ASP A 267 -35.99 7.80 5.21
C ASP A 267 -36.45 8.71 4.05
N GLY A 268 -37.40 8.24 3.22
CA GLY A 268 -37.92 8.92 2.03
C GLY A 268 -37.09 8.68 0.77
N SER A 269 -36.02 7.90 0.82
CA SER A 269 -35.28 7.44 -0.34
C SER A 269 -35.95 6.20 -0.97
N PRO A 270 -35.65 5.85 -2.25
CA PRO A 270 -36.14 4.60 -2.82
C PRO A 270 -35.67 3.38 -2.02
N PRO A 271 -36.54 2.36 -1.79
CA PRO A 271 -36.11 1.08 -1.21
C PRO A 271 -34.98 0.43 -2.03
N LYS A 272 -34.00 -0.11 -1.36
CA LYS A 272 -32.79 -0.68 -1.99
C LYS A 272 -33.01 -2.16 -2.37
N THR A 273 -34.11 -2.41 -3.10
CA THR A 273 -34.49 -3.78 -3.51
C THR A 273 -33.51 -4.35 -4.55
N PRO A 274 -33.49 -5.68 -4.74
CA PRO A 274 -32.72 -6.30 -5.82
C PRO A 274 -33.00 -5.72 -7.21
N GLU A 275 -34.27 -5.36 -7.51
CA GLU A 275 -34.70 -4.75 -8.78
C GLU A 275 -34.13 -3.33 -8.93
N TRP A 276 -34.15 -2.54 -7.85
CA TRP A 276 -33.53 -1.22 -7.83
C TRP A 276 -32.04 -1.33 -8.15
N ALA A 277 -31.31 -2.23 -7.48
CA ALA A 277 -29.87 -2.41 -7.67
C ALA A 277 -29.54 -3.01 -9.05
N ALA A 278 -30.37 -3.91 -9.60
CA ALA A 278 -30.17 -4.53 -10.91
C ALA A 278 -30.06 -3.47 -12.01
N ASN A 279 -30.93 -2.45 -11.98
CA ASN A 279 -30.90 -1.33 -12.92
C ASN A 279 -29.59 -0.51 -12.83
N ILE A 280 -28.94 -0.49 -11.67
CA ILE A 280 -27.72 0.28 -11.41
C ILE A 280 -26.48 -0.57 -11.70
N CYS A 281 -26.36 -1.75 -11.10
CA CYS A 281 -25.13 -2.54 -11.09
C CYS A 281 -24.98 -3.49 -12.27
N GLY A 282 -26.06 -3.77 -12.99
CA GLY A 282 -26.07 -4.62 -14.19
C GLY A 282 -26.16 -6.12 -13.92
N LEU A 283 -26.27 -6.56 -12.66
CA LEU A 283 -26.63 -7.93 -12.32
C LEU A 283 -28.15 -8.11 -12.37
N SER A 284 -28.64 -9.32 -12.61
CA SER A 284 -30.06 -9.60 -12.49
C SER A 284 -30.51 -9.56 -11.02
N ALA A 285 -31.77 -9.19 -10.77
CA ALA A 285 -32.34 -9.24 -9.42
C ALA A 285 -32.25 -10.65 -8.83
N ALA A 286 -32.41 -11.69 -9.65
CA ALA A 286 -32.27 -13.09 -9.24
C ALA A 286 -30.83 -13.42 -8.78
N ASP A 287 -29.80 -12.97 -9.50
CA ASP A 287 -28.41 -13.16 -9.07
C ASP A 287 -28.11 -12.44 -7.74
N ILE A 288 -28.69 -11.25 -7.54
CA ILE A 288 -28.54 -10.48 -6.30
C ILE A 288 -29.15 -11.23 -5.12
N VAL A 289 -30.38 -11.74 -5.27
CA VAL A 289 -31.07 -12.52 -4.25
C VAL A 289 -30.32 -13.81 -3.95
N GLU A 290 -29.86 -14.54 -4.97
CA GLU A 290 -29.07 -15.75 -4.80
C GLU A 290 -27.77 -15.47 -4.03
N LEU A 291 -27.04 -14.41 -4.43
CA LEU A 291 -25.81 -13.99 -3.76
C LEU A 291 -26.07 -13.65 -2.29
N ALA A 292 -27.10 -12.87 -2.00
CA ALA A 292 -27.48 -12.48 -0.64
C ALA A 292 -27.83 -13.69 0.24
N ARG A 293 -28.63 -14.63 -0.28
CA ARG A 293 -28.98 -15.87 0.42
C ARG A 293 -27.76 -16.75 0.69
N LEU A 294 -26.89 -16.92 -0.31
CA LEU A 294 -25.66 -17.68 -0.15
C LEU A 294 -24.76 -17.03 0.91
N TYR A 295 -24.61 -15.71 0.87
CA TYR A 295 -23.84 -14.94 1.81
C TYR A 295 -24.38 -15.04 3.25
N GLY A 296 -25.69 -14.91 3.45
CA GLY A 296 -26.33 -14.96 4.76
C GLY A 296 -26.35 -16.35 5.39
N ARG A 297 -26.42 -17.42 4.57
CA ARG A 297 -26.50 -18.80 5.04
C ARG A 297 -25.14 -19.45 5.25
N SER A 298 -24.10 -19.01 4.56
CA SER A 298 -22.73 -19.52 4.75
C SER A 298 -22.11 -18.88 6.00
N LYS A 299 -21.47 -19.69 6.85
CA LYS A 299 -20.76 -19.19 8.03
C LYS A 299 -19.54 -20.07 8.32
N PRO A 300 -18.35 -19.50 8.48
CA PRO A 300 -18.00 -18.08 8.27
C PRO A 300 -17.80 -17.71 6.80
N VAL A 301 -18.03 -16.43 6.47
CA VAL A 301 -17.76 -15.86 5.14
C VAL A 301 -16.63 -14.84 5.20
N ALA A 302 -15.65 -14.98 4.32
CA ALA A 302 -14.64 -13.96 4.11
C ALA A 302 -15.01 -13.05 2.93
N LEU A 303 -15.33 -11.79 3.20
CA LEU A 303 -15.46 -10.75 2.19
C LEU A 303 -14.14 -9.99 2.11
N LEU A 304 -13.46 -10.08 0.97
CA LEU A 304 -12.15 -9.48 0.73
C LEU A 304 -12.25 -8.40 -0.37
N PRO A 305 -12.44 -7.13 0.02
CA PRO A 305 -12.48 -6.05 -0.95
C PRO A 305 -11.08 -5.76 -1.50
N GLY A 306 -11.01 -5.50 -2.81
CA GLY A 306 -9.80 -4.99 -3.45
C GLY A 306 -9.73 -3.47 -3.44
N LEU A 307 -8.72 -2.93 -4.13
CA LEU A 307 -8.56 -1.48 -4.26
C LEU A 307 -9.57 -0.85 -5.22
N ALA A 308 -10.16 -1.63 -6.14
CA ALA A 308 -10.99 -1.10 -7.22
C ALA A 308 -12.25 -0.41 -6.68
N ILE A 309 -12.96 -1.02 -5.73
CA ILE A 309 -14.24 -0.53 -5.21
C ILE A 309 -14.14 0.81 -4.47
N GLN A 310 -12.97 1.16 -3.98
CA GLN A 310 -12.73 2.40 -3.25
C GLN A 310 -12.09 3.52 -4.10
N ARG A 311 -11.70 3.22 -5.34
CA ARG A 311 -11.06 4.17 -6.27
C ARG A 311 -12.06 4.76 -7.25
N THR A 312 -13.26 5.03 -6.78
CA THR A 312 -14.37 5.63 -7.53
C THR A 312 -14.94 6.81 -6.73
N VAL A 313 -15.76 7.61 -7.37
CA VAL A 313 -16.52 8.64 -6.65
C VAL A 313 -17.45 7.95 -5.64
N GLY A 314 -17.41 8.37 -4.38
CA GLY A 314 -18.17 7.72 -3.31
C GLY A 314 -17.64 6.35 -2.89
N GLY A 315 -16.38 6.04 -3.19
CA GLY A 315 -15.74 4.78 -2.80
C GLY A 315 -15.69 4.52 -1.29
N GLU A 316 -15.83 5.56 -0.49
CA GLU A 316 -15.98 5.51 0.97
C GLU A 316 -17.19 4.68 1.39
N GLU A 317 -18.30 4.78 0.65
CA GLU A 317 -19.52 4.03 0.94
C GLU A 317 -19.36 2.53 0.69
N ALA A 318 -18.61 2.15 -0.36
CA ALA A 318 -18.28 0.75 -0.59
C ALA A 318 -17.45 0.16 0.57
N VAL A 319 -16.55 0.95 1.17
CA VAL A 319 -15.77 0.52 2.34
C VAL A 319 -16.67 0.32 3.56
N ARG A 320 -17.54 1.29 3.87
CA ARG A 320 -18.45 1.23 5.00
C ARG A 320 -19.41 0.05 4.89
N LEU A 321 -20.00 -0.14 3.72
CA LEU A 321 -20.97 -1.22 3.46
C LEU A 321 -20.32 -2.61 3.47
N ALA A 322 -19.08 -2.76 2.98
CA ALA A 322 -18.38 -4.03 3.07
C ALA A 322 -18.12 -4.45 4.53
N ILE A 323 -17.78 -3.48 5.41
CA ILE A 323 -17.66 -3.72 6.85
C ILE A 323 -19.03 -4.04 7.46
N ALA A 324 -20.07 -3.29 7.08
CA ALA A 324 -21.43 -3.50 7.57
C ALA A 324 -21.94 -4.91 7.23
N LEU A 325 -21.74 -5.39 5.99
CA LEU A 325 -22.11 -6.75 5.58
C LEU A 325 -21.48 -7.82 6.47
N GLN A 326 -20.20 -7.69 6.82
CA GLN A 326 -19.51 -8.60 7.71
C GLN A 326 -20.04 -8.52 9.14
N ALA A 327 -20.37 -7.33 9.62
CA ALA A 327 -20.91 -7.11 10.96
C ALA A 327 -22.34 -7.66 11.11
N VAL A 328 -23.25 -7.30 10.18
CA VAL A 328 -24.66 -7.71 10.32
C VAL A 328 -24.89 -9.22 10.15
N THR A 329 -23.92 -9.93 9.56
CA THR A 329 -23.98 -11.38 9.40
C THR A 329 -23.11 -12.14 10.42
N GLY A 330 -22.49 -11.45 11.39
CA GLY A 330 -21.64 -12.09 12.41
C GLY A 330 -20.34 -12.69 11.86
N ASN A 331 -19.87 -12.22 10.70
CA ASN A 331 -18.63 -12.68 10.06
C ASN A 331 -17.42 -11.77 10.37
N LEU A 332 -17.66 -10.63 11.03
CA LEU A 332 -16.63 -9.68 11.39
C LEU A 332 -15.76 -10.23 12.50
N GLY A 333 -14.45 -10.31 12.27
CA GLY A 333 -13.47 -10.65 13.30
C GLY A 333 -13.55 -12.09 13.83
N VAL A 334 -14.12 -13.02 13.07
CA VAL A 334 -14.15 -14.46 13.40
C VAL A 334 -13.18 -15.24 12.51
N LEU A 335 -12.75 -16.42 12.99
CA LEU A 335 -11.87 -17.30 12.22
C LEU A 335 -12.60 -17.77 10.95
N GLY A 336 -11.98 -17.56 9.79
CA GLY A 336 -12.58 -17.83 8.49
C GLY A 336 -13.49 -16.71 7.94
N GLY A 337 -13.77 -15.70 8.77
CA GLY A 337 -14.39 -14.45 8.36
C GLY A 337 -13.38 -13.39 7.92
N SER A 338 -13.80 -12.13 7.90
CA SER A 338 -12.94 -10.99 7.66
C SER A 338 -13.48 -9.73 8.31
N THR A 339 -12.74 -8.63 8.24
CA THR A 339 -13.25 -7.33 8.72
C THR A 339 -14.08 -6.58 7.69
N GLY A 340 -14.09 -7.03 6.43
CA GLY A 340 -14.69 -6.26 5.33
C GLY A 340 -13.89 -5.03 4.92
N ALA A 341 -12.89 -4.63 5.71
CA ALA A 341 -11.98 -3.54 5.33
C ALA A 341 -10.94 -4.04 4.34
N PHE A 342 -10.49 -3.14 3.44
CA PHE A 342 -9.36 -3.46 2.58
C PHE A 342 -8.12 -3.67 3.43
N SER A 343 -7.47 -4.69 3.19
CA SER A 343 -6.12 -5.14 3.47
C SER A 343 -6.15 -6.58 3.97
N PRO A 344 -5.56 -7.48 3.22
CA PRO A 344 -5.47 -8.88 3.62
C PRO A 344 -4.65 -9.06 4.90
N SER A 345 -3.83 -8.08 5.29
CA SER A 345 -3.03 -8.21 6.49
C SER A 345 -2.54 -6.85 7.01
N ARG A 346 -3.43 -6.11 7.66
CA ARG A 346 -3.04 -5.02 8.57
C ARG A 346 -3.10 -5.45 10.03
N LEU A 347 -2.70 -6.67 10.29
CA LEU A 347 -2.47 -7.19 11.63
C LEU A 347 -1.04 -6.87 12.06
N PRO A 348 -0.75 -6.85 13.38
CA PRO A 348 0.60 -6.68 13.85
C PRO A 348 1.54 -7.67 13.14
N THR A 349 2.56 -7.17 12.48
CA THR A 349 3.65 -7.95 11.89
C THR A 349 4.71 -8.20 12.95
N PRO A 350 5.68 -9.11 12.72
CA PRO A 350 6.85 -9.21 13.59
C PRO A 350 7.52 -7.83 13.71
N ARG A 351 8.01 -7.54 14.90
CA ARG A 351 8.76 -6.30 15.14
C ARG A 351 10.04 -6.31 14.32
N VAL A 352 10.36 -5.19 13.75
CA VAL A 352 11.63 -4.94 13.07
C VAL A 352 11.99 -3.47 13.20
N GLY A 353 13.24 -3.17 13.43
CA GLY A 353 13.77 -1.81 13.34
C GLY A 353 13.68 -1.29 11.92
N ALA A 354 13.64 0.00 11.79
CA ALA A 354 13.72 0.68 10.50
C ALA A 354 14.32 2.07 10.72
N LEU A 355 14.88 2.66 9.66
CA LEU A 355 15.52 3.96 9.73
C LEU A 355 14.63 4.97 10.47
N PRO A 356 15.08 5.55 11.60
CA PRO A 356 14.28 6.48 12.38
C PRO A 356 14.10 7.80 11.62
N VAL A 357 12.88 8.32 11.63
CA VAL A 357 12.58 9.65 11.08
C VAL A 357 12.36 10.60 12.26
N PRO A 358 13.18 11.65 12.43
CA PRO A 358 12.99 12.63 13.47
C PRO A 358 11.59 13.25 13.39
N ARG A 359 10.98 13.50 14.54
CA ARG A 359 9.77 14.33 14.59
C ARG A 359 10.18 15.76 14.29
N ALA A 360 10.21 16.15 13.03
CA ALA A 360 10.22 17.56 12.69
C ALA A 360 8.95 18.22 13.27
N ALA A 361 9.05 19.51 13.61
CA ALA A 361 7.84 20.32 13.83
C ALA A 361 6.88 20.00 12.69
N ARG A 362 5.62 19.66 12.99
CA ARG A 362 4.63 19.19 12.00
C ARG A 362 4.71 20.07 10.76
N GLY A 363 5.31 19.57 9.69
CA GLY A 363 5.50 20.26 8.44
C GLY A 363 4.17 20.49 7.75
N ALA A 364 4.17 21.37 6.77
CA ALA A 364 3.05 21.54 5.86
C ALA A 364 2.76 20.21 5.14
N SER A 365 1.50 19.91 4.88
CA SER A 365 1.13 18.74 4.08
C SER A 365 -0.03 19.04 3.14
N VAL A 366 -0.02 18.41 1.96
CA VAL A 366 -1.04 18.57 0.93
C VAL A 366 -1.59 17.21 0.51
N PRO A 367 -2.87 17.11 0.09
CA PRO A 367 -3.40 15.85 -0.42
C PRO A 367 -2.59 15.36 -1.62
N VAL A 368 -2.24 14.07 -1.64
CA VAL A 368 -1.40 13.48 -2.69
C VAL A 368 -1.96 13.68 -4.11
N TYR A 369 -3.27 13.74 -4.29
CA TYR A 369 -3.90 14.01 -5.59
C TYR A 369 -4.08 15.50 -5.90
N ARG A 370 -3.65 16.40 -5.00
CA ARG A 370 -3.67 17.86 -5.19
C ARG A 370 -2.28 18.49 -5.11
N TRP A 371 -1.22 17.69 -5.14
CA TRP A 371 0.14 18.21 -5.08
C TRP A 371 0.44 19.20 -6.20
N ALA A 372 -0.07 18.94 -7.43
CA ALA A 372 0.12 19.84 -8.57
C ALA A 372 -0.63 21.17 -8.39
N ASP A 373 -1.84 21.13 -7.80
CA ASP A 373 -2.56 22.37 -7.42
C ASP A 373 -1.77 23.15 -6.37
N ALA A 374 -1.19 22.46 -5.37
CA ALA A 374 -0.39 23.11 -4.34
C ALA A 374 0.84 23.82 -4.92
N VAL A 375 1.49 23.23 -5.92
CA VAL A 375 2.61 23.88 -6.63
C VAL A 375 2.15 25.11 -7.42
N LEU A 376 1.03 24.99 -8.15
CA LEU A 376 0.57 26.03 -9.08
C LEU A 376 -0.14 27.19 -8.39
N LEU A 377 -0.84 26.94 -7.30
CA LEU A 377 -1.70 27.91 -6.63
C LEU A 377 -1.12 28.43 -5.31
N GLY A 378 -0.27 27.63 -4.66
CA GLY A 378 0.37 27.99 -3.40
C GLY A 378 -0.59 28.46 -2.31
N ARG A 379 -0.13 29.36 -1.45
CA ARG A 379 -0.93 29.94 -0.36
C ARG A 379 -2.14 30.73 -0.86
N SER A 380 -2.04 31.37 -2.01
CA SER A 380 -3.16 32.08 -2.61
C SER A 380 -4.31 31.17 -3.01
N GLY A 381 -4.03 29.89 -3.29
CA GLY A 381 -5.03 28.85 -3.54
C GLY A 381 -5.47 28.06 -2.30
N GLY A 382 -5.12 28.56 -1.09
CA GLY A 382 -5.49 27.92 0.18
C GLY A 382 -4.59 26.76 0.60
N PHE A 383 -3.42 26.59 -0.03
CA PHE A 383 -2.43 25.60 0.40
C PHE A 383 -1.50 26.15 1.50
N PRO A 384 -0.87 25.29 2.30
CA PRO A 384 -0.10 25.74 3.46
C PRO A 384 1.22 26.43 3.13
N SER A 385 1.74 26.24 1.90
CA SER A 385 3.04 26.76 1.46
C SER A 385 3.08 27.04 -0.03
N ASP A 386 3.99 27.93 -0.41
CA ASP A 386 4.37 28.13 -1.81
C ASP A 386 5.53 27.18 -2.14
N ILE A 387 5.37 26.33 -3.16
CA ILE A 387 6.32 25.31 -3.51
C ILE A 387 7.26 25.82 -4.60
N HIS A 388 8.56 25.77 -4.34
CA HIS A 388 9.61 26.22 -5.27
C HIS A 388 10.55 25.09 -5.70
N ALA A 389 10.54 23.95 -5.00
CA ALA A 389 11.30 22.77 -5.42
C ALA A 389 10.50 21.49 -5.24
N ILE A 390 10.81 20.47 -6.06
CA ILE A 390 10.30 19.11 -5.96
C ILE A 390 11.46 18.15 -5.76
N TYR A 391 11.41 17.33 -4.71
CA TYR A 391 12.33 16.23 -4.49
C TYR A 391 11.56 14.90 -4.58
N ASN A 392 11.78 14.17 -5.68
CA ASN A 392 11.10 12.91 -5.96
C ASN A 392 12.04 11.71 -5.76
N VAL A 393 11.64 10.75 -4.94
CA VAL A 393 12.44 9.55 -4.66
C VAL A 393 11.59 8.29 -4.85
N GLY A 394 11.95 7.48 -5.85
CA GLY A 394 11.27 6.21 -6.10
C GLY A 394 9.78 6.36 -6.45
N GLY A 395 9.42 7.37 -7.23
CA GLY A 395 8.05 7.60 -7.68
C GLY A 395 7.98 8.08 -9.12
N ASN A 396 6.92 7.69 -9.82
CA ASN A 396 6.64 8.17 -11.18
C ASN A 396 5.28 8.87 -11.20
N GLU A 397 5.21 10.07 -10.60
CA GLU A 397 3.99 10.82 -10.37
C GLU A 397 3.24 11.16 -11.67
N LEU A 398 3.96 11.42 -12.76
CA LEU A 398 3.35 11.65 -14.08
C LEU A 398 2.74 10.38 -14.70
N GLY A 399 3.15 9.19 -14.23
CA GLY A 399 2.58 7.91 -14.66
C GLY A 399 1.56 7.32 -13.68
N GLN A 400 1.44 7.88 -12.47
CA GLN A 400 0.61 7.35 -11.38
C GLN A 400 -0.50 8.31 -10.95
N GLY A 401 -0.23 9.62 -10.99
CA GLY A 401 -1.13 10.65 -10.52
C GLY A 401 -2.23 11.00 -11.52
N PRO A 402 -3.28 11.70 -11.05
CA PRO A 402 -4.32 12.26 -11.93
C PRO A 402 -3.81 13.51 -12.64
N ASP A 403 -4.48 13.89 -13.73
CA ASP A 403 -4.25 15.14 -14.48
C ASP A 403 -2.77 15.36 -14.85
N VAL A 404 -2.27 14.55 -15.77
CA VAL A 404 -0.88 14.61 -16.24
C VAL A 404 -0.50 15.99 -16.78
N ALA A 405 -1.40 16.65 -17.51
CA ALA A 405 -1.14 17.98 -18.06
C ALA A 405 -0.91 19.03 -16.96
N LYS A 406 -1.70 19.00 -15.88
CA LYS A 406 -1.51 19.87 -14.71
C LYS A 406 -0.19 19.53 -13.99
N SER A 407 0.08 18.25 -13.82
CA SER A 407 1.32 17.77 -13.19
C SER A 407 2.56 18.20 -13.95
N ILE A 408 2.54 18.20 -15.29
CA ILE A 408 3.62 18.73 -16.13
C ILE A 408 3.81 20.23 -15.87
N ARG A 409 2.71 21.02 -15.87
CA ARG A 409 2.80 22.46 -15.56
C ARG A 409 3.39 22.71 -14.17
N ALA A 410 3.06 21.88 -13.19
CA ALA A 410 3.62 21.98 -11.84
C ALA A 410 5.15 21.75 -11.85
N PHE A 411 5.64 20.74 -12.55
CA PHE A 411 7.09 20.56 -12.72
C PHE A 411 7.75 21.73 -13.46
N GLN A 412 7.07 22.31 -14.44
CA GLN A 412 7.59 23.49 -15.17
C GLN A 412 7.67 24.75 -14.30
N ALA A 413 6.78 24.89 -13.32
CA ALA A 413 6.68 26.09 -12.48
C ALA A 413 7.74 26.17 -11.38
N VAL A 414 8.28 25.04 -10.89
CA VAL A 414 9.26 25.06 -9.80
C VAL A 414 10.63 25.55 -10.25
N GLN A 415 11.38 26.12 -9.33
CA GLN A 415 12.75 26.62 -9.60
C GLN A 415 13.76 25.47 -9.70
N PHE A 416 13.56 24.39 -8.91
CA PHE A 416 14.46 23.24 -8.87
C PHE A 416 13.70 21.94 -8.72
N SER A 417 14.18 20.87 -9.38
CA SER A 417 13.63 19.52 -9.23
C SER A 417 14.71 18.45 -9.30
N LEU A 418 14.65 17.52 -8.36
CA LEU A 418 15.61 16.43 -8.14
C LEU A 418 14.89 15.10 -8.06
N CYS A 419 15.46 14.06 -8.70
CA CYS A 419 14.89 12.73 -8.73
C CYS A 419 15.95 11.65 -8.48
N HIS A 420 15.61 10.62 -7.69
CA HIS A 420 16.32 9.33 -7.65
C HIS A 420 15.49 8.29 -8.38
N ASP A 421 16.06 7.67 -9.40
CA ASP A 421 15.37 6.63 -10.16
C ASP A 421 16.35 5.63 -10.81
N LEU A 422 15.81 4.46 -11.21
CA LEU A 422 16.52 3.45 -12.00
C LEU A 422 16.49 3.76 -13.50
N PHE A 423 15.46 4.47 -13.94
CA PHE A 423 15.17 4.75 -15.35
C PHE A 423 14.79 6.22 -15.55
N LEU A 424 14.93 6.70 -16.78
CA LEU A 424 14.45 8.02 -17.15
C LEU A 424 12.92 7.97 -17.40
N THR A 425 12.18 7.81 -16.29
CA THR A 425 10.72 7.78 -16.26
C THR A 425 10.10 9.10 -16.74
N PRO A 426 8.80 9.16 -17.07
CA PRO A 426 8.14 10.43 -17.38
C PRO A 426 8.38 11.51 -16.32
N THR A 427 8.36 11.17 -15.02
CA THR A 427 8.68 12.11 -13.94
C THR A 427 10.14 12.54 -13.96
N ALA A 428 11.08 11.60 -14.07
CA ALA A 428 12.50 11.90 -14.14
C ALA A 428 12.86 12.82 -15.32
N ARG A 429 12.17 12.68 -16.45
CA ARG A 429 12.35 13.58 -17.62
C ARG A 429 11.99 15.04 -17.34
N HIS A 430 11.17 15.30 -16.33
CA HIS A 430 10.78 16.65 -15.94
C HIS A 430 11.61 17.21 -14.79
N CYS A 431 12.59 16.44 -14.28
CA CYS A 431 13.52 16.92 -13.26
C CYS A 431 14.74 17.60 -13.87
N ASP A 432 15.36 18.50 -13.10
CA ASP A 432 16.60 19.19 -13.49
C ASP A 432 17.82 18.30 -13.30
N LEU A 433 17.77 17.45 -12.27
CA LEU A 433 18.83 16.53 -11.90
C LEU A 433 18.26 15.14 -11.60
N VAL A 434 18.84 14.11 -12.20
CA VAL A 434 18.43 12.71 -11.99
C VAL A 434 19.63 11.91 -11.48
N LEU A 435 19.48 11.29 -10.32
CA LEU A 435 20.51 10.49 -9.66
C LEU A 435 20.21 9.00 -9.83
N PRO A 436 21.14 8.21 -10.44
CA PRO A 436 20.96 6.80 -10.67
C PRO A 436 21.11 6.00 -9.36
N THR A 437 20.07 5.30 -8.97
CA THR A 437 20.07 4.47 -7.75
C THR A 437 20.18 2.98 -8.06
N THR A 438 20.26 2.16 -7.00
CA THR A 438 20.42 0.72 -7.09
C THR A 438 19.10 -0.03 -6.95
N HIS A 439 19.04 -1.21 -7.57
CA HIS A 439 17.94 -2.15 -7.44
C HIS A 439 18.11 -3.03 -6.19
N PHE A 440 17.02 -3.60 -5.63
CA PHE A 440 17.09 -4.43 -4.42
C PHE A 440 18.00 -5.67 -4.54
N LEU A 441 18.28 -6.14 -5.74
CA LEU A 441 19.23 -7.24 -5.99
C LEU A 441 20.71 -6.82 -5.87
N GLU A 442 20.99 -5.54 -5.72
CA GLU A 442 22.32 -4.93 -5.71
C GLU A 442 22.69 -4.36 -4.34
N ARG A 443 21.90 -4.61 -3.30
CA ARG A 443 22.10 -4.10 -1.93
C ARG A 443 21.57 -5.07 -0.89
N ASN A 444 21.98 -4.90 0.36
CA ASN A 444 21.40 -5.62 1.49
C ASN A 444 20.24 -4.80 2.07
N ASP A 445 19.19 -5.48 2.52
CA ASP A 445 18.10 -4.85 3.27
C ASP A 445 17.27 -5.89 4.02
N ILE A 446 16.39 -5.43 4.90
CA ILE A 446 15.34 -6.22 5.52
C ILE A 446 14.01 -5.76 4.95
N THR A 447 13.19 -6.67 4.44
CA THR A 447 11.85 -6.35 3.98
C THR A 447 10.81 -6.77 5.01
N PHE A 448 9.85 -5.87 5.28
CA PHE A 448 8.74 -6.08 6.19
C PHE A 448 7.41 -6.15 5.41
N PRO A 449 7.05 -7.31 4.89
CA PRO A 449 5.79 -7.52 4.20
C PRO A 449 4.61 -7.45 5.17
N ALA A 450 3.40 -7.38 4.59
CA ALA A 450 2.18 -7.51 5.38
C ALA A 450 1.93 -8.99 5.71
N GLY A 451 2.48 -9.48 6.82
CA GLY A 451 2.34 -10.88 7.23
C GLY A 451 3.10 -11.17 8.51
N ASN A 452 3.07 -12.43 8.96
CA ASN A 452 3.75 -12.88 10.18
C ASN A 452 5.18 -13.38 9.89
N TYR A 453 5.91 -12.63 9.08
CA TYR A 453 7.25 -12.98 8.62
C TYR A 453 8.06 -11.74 8.26
N LEU A 454 9.38 -11.87 8.28
CA LEU A 454 10.35 -10.89 7.79
C LEU A 454 11.28 -11.58 6.80
N PHE A 455 11.84 -10.81 5.86
CA PHE A 455 12.81 -11.35 4.91
C PHE A 455 14.08 -10.51 4.89
N PHE A 456 15.23 -11.20 4.83
CA PHE A 456 16.51 -10.58 4.54
C PHE A 456 16.79 -10.67 3.05
N SER A 457 17.04 -9.53 2.41
CA SER A 457 17.48 -9.46 1.02
C SER A 457 18.98 -9.25 0.99
N ASN A 458 19.74 -10.27 0.59
CA ASN A 458 21.18 -10.12 0.41
C ASN A 458 21.48 -9.47 -0.95
N GLN A 459 22.57 -8.75 -1.04
CA GLN A 459 23.13 -8.29 -2.29
C GLN A 459 23.52 -9.50 -3.14
N ALA A 460 22.83 -9.71 -4.26
CA ALA A 460 23.08 -10.82 -5.17
C ALA A 460 24.19 -10.50 -6.20
N VAL A 461 24.25 -9.26 -6.65
CA VAL A 461 25.27 -8.76 -7.58
C VAL A 461 25.73 -7.36 -7.15
N PRO A 462 26.97 -6.96 -7.47
CA PRO A 462 27.40 -5.59 -7.20
C PRO A 462 26.59 -4.59 -8.04
N PRO A 463 26.40 -3.36 -7.54
CA PRO A 463 25.79 -2.29 -8.33
C PRO A 463 26.64 -1.99 -9.58
N PRO A 464 26.03 -1.60 -10.71
CA PRO A 464 26.79 -1.18 -11.87
C PRO A 464 27.62 0.07 -11.55
N PRO A 465 28.82 0.19 -12.16
CA PRO A 465 29.62 1.40 -12.00
C PRO A 465 28.79 2.65 -12.26
N GLY A 466 28.91 3.64 -11.37
CA GLY A 466 28.20 4.91 -11.48
C GLY A 466 26.81 4.96 -10.85
N CYS A 467 26.23 3.85 -10.40
CA CYS A 467 25.07 3.85 -9.50
C CYS A 467 25.50 3.88 -8.02
N ARG A 468 24.70 4.51 -7.16
CA ARG A 468 24.90 4.52 -5.71
C ARG A 468 23.63 4.08 -5.01
N HIS A 469 23.78 3.51 -3.80
CA HIS A 469 22.62 3.23 -2.94
C HIS A 469 21.96 4.54 -2.50
N ASP A 470 20.64 4.53 -2.36
CA ASP A 470 19.93 5.72 -1.88
C ASP A 470 20.48 6.22 -0.54
N TYR A 471 20.83 5.30 0.37
CA TYR A 471 21.44 5.66 1.65
C TYR A 471 22.75 6.44 1.47
N ASP A 472 23.65 5.98 0.60
CA ASP A 472 24.94 6.63 0.32
C ASP A 472 24.75 8.00 -0.35
N ILE A 473 23.76 8.13 -1.23
CA ILE A 473 23.40 9.40 -1.86
C ILE A 473 22.97 10.40 -0.80
N PHE A 474 22.10 10.00 0.12
CA PHE A 474 21.64 10.86 1.21
C PHE A 474 22.72 11.19 2.21
N CYS A 475 23.62 10.25 2.56
CA CYS A 475 24.79 10.53 3.39
C CYS A 475 25.67 11.62 2.74
N ALA A 476 26.02 11.44 1.47
CA ALA A 476 26.88 12.37 0.75
C ALA A 476 26.23 13.77 0.56
N LEU A 477 24.91 13.84 0.42
CA LEU A 477 24.17 15.12 0.39
C LEU A 477 24.14 15.76 1.78
N ALA A 478 23.88 14.96 2.83
CA ALA A 478 23.84 15.45 4.21
C ALA A 478 25.20 15.99 4.66
N ASP A 479 26.32 15.36 4.25
CA ASP A 479 27.68 15.87 4.49
C ASP A 479 27.89 17.26 3.85
N ARG A 480 27.47 17.44 2.60
CA ARG A 480 27.60 18.73 1.90
C ARG A 480 26.73 19.83 2.52
N LEU A 481 25.64 19.45 3.16
CA LEU A 481 24.71 20.36 3.83
C LEU A 481 24.99 20.52 5.34
N GLY A 482 26.05 19.88 5.85
CA GLY A 482 26.57 20.07 7.20
C GLY A 482 25.89 19.26 8.30
N PHE A 483 25.05 18.27 7.95
CA PHE A 483 24.38 17.40 8.95
C PHE A 483 24.61 15.89 8.74
N GLY A 484 25.68 15.49 8.04
CA GLY A 484 25.99 14.10 7.74
C GLY A 484 26.08 13.20 8.96
N ALA A 485 26.75 13.68 10.03
CA ALA A 485 26.83 12.95 11.28
C ALA A 485 25.46 12.68 11.93
N ALA A 486 24.56 13.64 11.86
CA ALA A 486 23.18 13.48 12.36
C ALA A 486 22.34 12.55 11.46
N PHE A 487 22.61 12.54 10.16
CA PHE A 487 21.89 11.67 9.22
C PHE A 487 22.32 10.21 9.37
N SER A 488 23.63 9.91 9.34
CA SER A 488 24.16 8.55 9.39
C SER A 488 24.24 7.97 10.81
N GLU A 489 24.33 8.82 11.84
CA GLU A 489 24.67 8.43 13.23
C GLU A 489 25.99 7.65 13.30
N GLY A 490 26.91 7.90 12.35
CA GLY A 490 28.18 7.17 12.22
C GLY A 490 28.02 5.70 11.79
N ARG A 491 26.85 5.29 11.27
CA ARG A 491 26.54 3.91 10.86
C ARG A 491 26.59 3.77 9.36
N ASP A 492 27.12 2.65 8.90
CA ASP A 492 27.01 2.16 7.52
C ASP A 492 25.78 1.26 7.35
N GLU A 493 25.58 0.71 6.16
CA GLU A 493 24.50 -0.22 5.84
C GLU A 493 24.46 -1.41 6.82
N GLU A 494 25.61 -2.07 7.03
CA GLU A 494 25.68 -3.27 7.88
C GLU A 494 25.36 -2.95 9.35
N ALA A 495 25.85 -1.82 9.87
CA ALA A 495 25.59 -1.38 11.24
C ALA A 495 24.09 -1.08 11.45
N TRP A 496 23.42 -0.44 10.48
CA TRP A 496 21.97 -0.22 10.53
C TRP A 496 21.20 -1.53 10.52
N LEU A 497 21.51 -2.46 9.62
CA LEU A 497 20.80 -3.73 9.51
C LEU A 497 20.94 -4.57 10.78
N ARG A 498 22.13 -4.59 11.41
CA ARG A 498 22.34 -5.23 12.72
C ARG A 498 21.52 -4.58 13.82
N ASP A 499 21.48 -3.25 13.86
CA ASP A 499 20.67 -2.50 14.83
C ASP A 499 19.17 -2.81 14.65
N PHE A 500 18.67 -2.86 13.42
CA PHE A 500 17.27 -3.19 13.12
C PHE A 500 16.91 -4.61 13.60
N VAL A 501 17.81 -5.58 13.43
CA VAL A 501 17.60 -6.94 13.93
C VAL A 501 17.69 -7.00 15.45
N ALA A 502 18.59 -6.27 16.08
CA ALA A 502 18.69 -6.21 17.54
C ALA A 502 17.40 -5.67 18.20
N HIS A 503 16.62 -4.87 17.47
CA HIS A 503 15.32 -4.35 17.90
C HIS A 503 14.12 -5.08 17.25
N SER A 504 14.30 -6.34 16.85
CA SER A 504 13.30 -7.16 16.18
C SER A 504 12.93 -8.40 16.98
N ASP A 505 12.01 -9.20 16.44
CA ASP A 505 11.69 -10.53 16.98
C ASP A 505 12.67 -11.61 16.45
N VAL A 506 13.62 -11.25 15.61
CA VAL A 506 14.66 -12.14 15.09
C VAL A 506 15.78 -12.29 16.10
N SER A 507 16.04 -13.51 16.56
CA SER A 507 17.05 -13.78 17.58
C SER A 507 18.48 -13.98 17.04
N ASP A 508 18.61 -14.37 15.77
CA ASP A 508 19.90 -14.68 15.15
C ASP A 508 20.05 -13.97 13.80
N TYR A 509 20.89 -12.94 13.77
CA TYR A 509 21.20 -12.17 12.57
C TYR A 509 21.86 -13.01 11.47
N ALA A 510 22.81 -13.87 11.85
CA ALA A 510 23.58 -14.65 10.88
C ALA A 510 22.69 -15.70 10.20
N GLU A 511 21.85 -16.37 10.97
CA GLU A 511 20.88 -17.33 10.45
C GLU A 511 19.82 -16.65 9.59
N PHE A 512 19.30 -15.50 10.02
CA PHE A 512 18.32 -14.73 9.24
C PHE A 512 18.89 -14.27 7.90
N ARG A 513 20.14 -13.81 7.90
CA ARG A 513 20.86 -13.46 6.66
C ARG A 513 21.11 -14.67 5.78
N ARG A 514 21.50 -15.81 6.35
CA ARG A 514 21.81 -17.05 5.64
C ARG A 514 20.57 -17.67 4.98
N THR A 515 19.44 -17.70 5.67
CA THR A 515 18.18 -18.27 5.18
C THR A 515 17.34 -17.30 4.38
N GLY A 516 17.50 -16.01 4.63
CA GLY A 516 16.71 -14.93 4.04
C GLY A 516 15.29 -14.83 4.58
N ILE A 517 14.94 -15.56 5.67
CA ILE A 517 13.57 -15.62 6.16
C ILE A 517 13.51 -15.80 7.69
N PHE A 518 12.60 -15.06 8.29
CA PHE A 518 12.11 -15.27 9.65
C PHE A 518 10.60 -15.49 9.57
N LEU A 519 10.13 -16.57 10.21
CA LEU A 519 8.70 -16.90 10.33
C LEU A 519 8.28 -16.69 11.78
N GLY A 520 7.26 -15.87 11.98
CA GLY A 520 6.58 -15.78 13.28
C GLY A 520 5.75 -17.03 13.57
N PRO A 521 5.06 -17.10 14.74
CA PRO A 521 4.23 -18.24 15.11
C PRO A 521 3.23 -18.63 14.02
N ASP A 522 3.12 -19.92 13.72
CA ASP A 522 2.15 -20.47 12.76
C ASP A 522 0.75 -20.54 13.38
N GLN A 523 0.16 -19.39 13.64
CA GLN A 523 -1.18 -19.25 14.16
C GLN A 523 -1.93 -18.17 13.36
N ALA A 524 -3.09 -18.55 12.82
CA ALA A 524 -3.96 -17.61 12.14
C ALA A 524 -4.41 -16.49 13.09
N ARG A 525 -4.20 -15.25 12.70
CA ARG A 525 -4.54 -14.06 13.49
C ARG A 525 -5.87 -13.50 13.02
N VAL A 526 -6.73 -13.20 13.97
CA VAL A 526 -8.06 -12.64 13.68
C VAL A 526 -8.10 -11.19 14.14
N GLY A 527 -8.39 -10.30 13.21
CA GLY A 527 -8.54 -8.87 13.50
C GLY A 527 -9.73 -8.64 14.44
N LEU A 528 -9.60 -7.67 15.35
CA LEU A 528 -10.63 -7.32 16.33
C LEU A 528 -10.99 -8.42 17.35
N SER A 529 -10.18 -9.47 17.47
CA SER A 529 -10.48 -10.61 18.38
C SER A 529 -10.63 -10.18 19.84
N ALA A 530 -9.83 -9.24 20.33
CA ALA A 530 -9.95 -8.73 21.71
C ALA A 530 -11.29 -8.00 21.94
N PHE A 531 -11.72 -7.18 20.97
CA PHE A 531 -13.02 -6.49 21.02
C PHE A 531 -14.18 -7.51 21.04
N LEU A 532 -14.12 -8.55 20.22
CA LEU A 532 -15.19 -9.56 20.19
C LEU A 532 -15.22 -10.42 21.45
N ALA A 533 -14.06 -10.67 22.07
CA ALA A 533 -14.02 -11.40 23.33
C ALA A 533 -14.69 -10.62 24.47
N ASP A 534 -14.39 -9.32 24.56
CA ASP A 534 -14.93 -8.42 25.60
C ASP A 534 -14.98 -6.97 25.09
N PRO A 535 -16.10 -6.55 24.48
CA PRO A 535 -16.22 -5.21 23.91
C PRO A 535 -16.21 -4.10 24.96
N ASP A 536 -16.56 -4.38 26.20
CA ASP A 536 -16.59 -3.38 27.26
C ASP A 536 -15.18 -3.12 27.80
N ARG A 537 -14.35 -4.18 27.86
CA ARG A 537 -12.94 -4.06 28.28
C ARG A 537 -12.03 -3.60 27.15
N HIS A 538 -12.36 -3.93 25.91
CA HIS A 538 -11.59 -3.60 24.71
C HIS A 538 -12.44 -2.87 23.66
N PRO A 539 -13.02 -1.70 24.01
CA PRO A 539 -13.89 -0.97 23.09
C PRO A 539 -13.12 -0.52 21.85
N LEU A 540 -13.83 -0.38 20.75
CA LEU A 540 -13.30 0.26 19.55
C LEU A 540 -13.06 1.77 19.80
N ARG A 541 -12.20 2.39 18.99
CA ARG A 541 -11.95 3.84 19.08
C ARG A 541 -12.99 4.66 18.31
N THR A 542 -14.22 4.19 18.29
CA THR A 542 -15.40 4.91 17.80
C THR A 542 -16.07 5.64 18.95
N PRO A 543 -16.91 6.67 18.71
CA PRO A 543 -17.67 7.34 19.77
C PRO A 543 -18.48 6.40 20.66
N SER A 544 -19.08 5.36 20.08
CA SER A 544 -19.87 4.34 20.80
C SER A 544 -19.04 3.24 21.47
N GLY A 545 -17.77 3.12 21.16
CA GLY A 545 -16.95 1.96 21.51
C GLY A 545 -17.27 0.68 20.71
N ARG A 546 -18.21 0.76 19.75
CA ARG A 546 -18.73 -0.37 18.95
C ARG A 546 -18.55 -0.12 17.45
N VAL A 547 -18.92 -1.08 16.63
CA VAL A 547 -18.97 -0.91 15.16
C VAL A 547 -20.11 0.05 14.82
N GLU A 548 -19.81 1.17 14.20
CA GLU A 548 -20.81 2.17 13.80
C GLU A 548 -21.30 1.95 12.38
N LEU A 549 -22.50 1.37 12.25
CA LEU A 549 -23.17 1.16 10.97
C LEU A 549 -23.77 2.45 10.41
N ALA A 550 -24.21 3.34 11.29
CA ALA A 550 -24.50 4.73 11.00
C ALA A 550 -23.65 5.59 11.95
N SER A 551 -22.77 6.44 11.41
CA SER A 551 -21.85 7.24 12.19
C SER A 551 -22.20 8.72 12.11
N ALA A 552 -22.60 9.30 13.23
CA ALA A 552 -22.88 10.75 13.32
C ALA A 552 -21.63 11.57 12.99
N LEU A 553 -20.46 11.12 13.43
CA LEU A 553 -19.19 11.78 13.13
C LEU A 553 -18.86 11.78 11.64
N TYR A 554 -19.20 10.68 10.92
CA TYR A 554 -19.04 10.63 9.48
C TYR A 554 -19.97 11.63 8.78
N HIS A 555 -21.23 11.68 9.19
CA HIS A 555 -22.22 12.62 8.66
C HIS A 555 -21.79 14.08 8.89
N GLU A 556 -21.36 14.43 10.08
CA GLU A 556 -20.83 15.76 10.40
C GLU A 556 -19.65 16.15 9.51
N ARG A 557 -18.75 15.17 9.22
CA ARG A 557 -17.53 15.40 8.44
C ARG A 557 -17.75 15.51 6.95
N THR A 558 -18.73 14.83 6.40
CA THR A 558 -18.94 14.65 4.96
C THR A 558 -20.24 15.26 4.44
N GLY A 559 -21.22 15.46 5.31
CA GLY A 559 -22.58 15.85 4.93
C GLY A 559 -23.45 14.68 4.40
N TYR A 560 -22.92 13.45 4.49
CA TYR A 560 -23.60 12.24 4.01
C TYR A 560 -24.02 11.34 5.16
#